data_df27e5bbcb66dc33c94f72c3be9ae839
#
_entry.id   df27e5bbcb66dc33c94f72c3be9ae839
#
_cell.length_a   1.000
_cell.length_b   1.000
_cell.length_c   1.000
_cell.angle_alpha   90.00
_cell.angle_beta   90.00
_cell.angle_gamma   90.00
#
_symmetry.space_group_name_H-M   'P 1'
#
loop_
_entity.id
_entity.type
_entity.pdbx_description
1 polymer ?
#
loop_
_entity_poly.entity_id
_entity_poly.type
_entity_poly.pdbx_seq_one_letter_code
_entity_poly.pdbx_strand_id
1 'polypeptide(L)'
;MKFTQQRPDGLNLIRRYGADFITLGEEDIRASCLVSAATLQRDWPPRSIEDLTVEHLIPLFELAPEIVVLASGPRQKFPRAALRAEFATRKIGLEVMEIGAACRTYNVLVGEERKVLAAILLPGSVKGSE
;
A
#
# COMPACT_ATOMS: atom_id res chain seq x y z
N MET A 1 -14.78 -12.94 7.37
CA MET A 1 -13.65 -13.12 6.60
C MET A 1 -13.23 -11.83 5.97
N LYS A 2 -11.99 -11.66 5.90
CA LYS A 2 -11.54 -10.54 5.27
C LYS A 2 -11.83 -10.61 3.82
N PHE A 3 -12.41 -9.61 3.31
CA PHE A 3 -12.75 -9.63 1.92
C PHE A 3 -11.61 -9.08 1.09
N THR A 4 -11.10 -9.87 0.18
CA THR A 4 -10.15 -9.36 -0.77
C THR A 4 -10.76 -9.51 -2.15
N GLN A 5 -10.63 -8.45 -2.92
CA GLN A 5 -11.21 -8.40 -4.23
C GLN A 5 -10.18 -8.89 -5.23
N GLN A 6 -10.58 -9.83 -6.07
CA GLN A 6 -9.69 -10.39 -7.05
C GLN A 6 -10.17 -10.01 -8.44
N ARG A 7 -9.26 -9.72 -9.33
CA ARG A 7 -9.60 -9.35 -10.69
C ARG A 7 -9.40 -10.55 -11.59
N PRO A 8 -10.48 -11.10 -12.12
CA PRO A 8 -10.34 -12.33 -12.91
C PRO A 8 -9.69 -12.10 -14.27
N ASP A 9 -9.78 -10.89 -14.79
CA ASP A 9 -9.34 -10.65 -16.15
C ASP A 9 -8.11 -9.78 -16.22
N GLY A 10 -7.43 -9.55 -15.14
CA GLY A 10 -6.26 -8.72 -15.21
C GLY A 10 -5.63 -8.45 -13.88
N LEU A 11 -4.61 -7.62 -13.93
CA LEU A 11 -3.84 -7.28 -12.77
C LEU A 11 -4.35 -5.97 -12.19
N ASN A 12 -4.21 -5.80 -10.89
CA ASN A 12 -4.50 -4.53 -10.24
C ASN A 12 -3.36 -3.58 -10.55
N LEU A 13 -3.59 -2.64 -11.45
CA LEU A 13 -2.65 -1.58 -11.72
C LEU A 13 -3.27 -0.28 -11.25
N ILE A 14 -2.44 0.63 -10.75
CA ILE A 14 -2.95 1.91 -10.27
C ILE A 14 -2.99 2.87 -11.44
N ARG A 15 -4.19 3.23 -11.88
CA ARG A 15 -4.37 4.02 -13.09
C ARG A 15 -4.14 5.50 -12.85
N ARG A 16 -4.57 6.00 -11.72
CA ARG A 16 -4.42 7.41 -11.37
C ARG A 16 -4.20 7.51 -9.88
N TYR A 17 -3.69 8.63 -9.45
CA TYR A 17 -3.48 8.86 -8.04
C TYR A 17 -3.47 10.36 -7.77
N GLY A 18 -3.71 10.71 -6.53
CA GLY A 18 -3.58 12.07 -6.04
C GLY A 18 -3.12 12.01 -4.59
N ALA A 19 -3.11 13.14 -3.92
CA ALA A 19 -2.65 13.18 -2.54
C ALA A 19 -3.54 12.36 -1.61
N ASP A 20 -4.81 12.16 -1.97
CA ASP A 20 -5.76 11.53 -1.08
C ASP A 20 -6.53 10.38 -1.73
N PHE A 21 -6.05 9.86 -2.85
CA PHE A 21 -6.74 8.72 -3.48
C PHE A 21 -5.83 7.99 -4.45
N ILE A 22 -6.20 6.75 -4.75
CA ILE A 22 -5.68 6.02 -5.89
C ILE A 22 -6.86 5.46 -6.65
N THR A 23 -6.67 5.19 -7.95
CA THR A 23 -7.72 4.62 -8.79
C THR A 23 -7.31 3.24 -9.28
N LEU A 24 -8.11 2.25 -8.96
CA LEU A 24 -7.95 0.90 -9.49
C LEU A 24 -9.14 0.62 -10.38
N GLY A 25 -8.88 0.22 -11.63
CA GLY A 25 -9.97 0.06 -12.58
C GLY A 25 -10.68 1.38 -12.73
N GLU A 26 -11.94 1.42 -12.33
CA GLU A 26 -12.71 2.65 -12.39
C GLU A 26 -13.08 3.17 -11.01
N GLU A 27 -12.51 2.59 -9.97
CA GLU A 27 -12.86 2.95 -8.62
C GLU A 27 -11.79 3.80 -7.98
N ASP A 28 -12.19 4.93 -7.38
CA ASP A 28 -11.29 5.75 -6.60
C ASP A 28 -11.35 5.26 -5.17
N ILE A 29 -10.18 4.94 -4.62
CA ILE A 29 -10.07 4.47 -3.25
C ILE A 29 -9.46 5.59 -2.44
N ARG A 30 -10.15 6.00 -1.38
CA ARG A 30 -9.76 7.17 -0.61
C ARG A 30 -9.35 6.87 0.81
N ALA A 31 -9.32 5.61 1.19
CA ALA A 31 -8.80 5.20 2.50
C ALA A 31 -7.61 4.29 2.27
N SER A 32 -6.69 4.27 3.22
CA SER A 32 -5.49 3.45 3.10
C SER A 32 -5.83 2.02 2.71
N CYS A 33 -4.97 1.40 1.93
CA CYS A 33 -5.25 0.07 1.42
C CYS A 33 -3.97 -0.67 1.09
N LEU A 34 -4.10 -1.97 0.88
CA LEU A 34 -3.01 -2.83 0.45
C LEU A 34 -3.40 -3.40 -0.91
N VAL A 35 -2.52 -3.25 -1.90
CA VAL A 35 -2.81 -3.65 -3.27
C VAL A 35 -1.71 -4.58 -3.75
N SER A 36 -2.09 -5.72 -4.30
CA SER A 36 -1.15 -6.56 -5.02
C SER A 36 -1.77 -6.89 -6.37
N ALA A 37 -1.03 -7.61 -7.21
CA ALA A 37 -1.49 -7.89 -8.56
C ALA A 37 -2.89 -8.51 -8.58
N ALA A 38 -3.20 -9.36 -7.61
CA ALA A 38 -4.46 -10.09 -7.61
C ALA A 38 -5.39 -9.72 -6.46
N THR A 39 -4.97 -8.91 -5.52
CA THR A 39 -5.80 -8.66 -4.33
C THR A 39 -5.86 -7.19 -3.98
N LEU A 40 -6.93 -6.82 -3.33
CA LEU A 40 -7.10 -5.49 -2.76
C LEU A 40 -7.68 -5.65 -1.37
N GLN A 41 -6.99 -5.10 -0.37
CA GLN A 41 -7.45 -5.12 0.99
C GLN A 41 -7.75 -3.69 1.39
N ARG A 42 -9.03 -3.40 1.58
CA ARG A 42 -9.48 -2.04 1.86
C ARG A 42 -9.35 -1.74 3.33
N ASP A 43 -9.39 -0.46 3.64
CA ASP A 43 -9.52 0.00 5.02
C ASP A 43 -8.37 -0.48 5.91
N TRP A 44 -7.16 -0.37 5.39
CA TRP A 44 -5.97 -0.56 6.20
C TRP A 44 -5.93 0.63 7.16
N PRO A 45 -5.85 0.38 8.47
CA PRO A 45 -6.14 1.44 9.45
C PRO A 45 -5.23 2.65 9.48
N PRO A 46 -3.89 2.55 9.27
CA PRO A 46 -3.06 3.74 9.44
C PRO A 46 -3.33 4.75 8.34
N ARG A 47 -3.25 6.02 8.66
CA ARG A 47 -3.46 7.08 7.66
C ARG A 47 -2.19 7.80 7.32
N SER A 48 -1.16 7.66 8.14
CA SER A 48 0.09 8.38 7.95
C SER A 48 1.22 7.55 8.52
N ILE A 49 2.43 7.96 8.21
CA ILE A 49 3.60 7.29 8.76
C ILE A 49 3.59 7.33 10.29
N GLU A 50 3.13 8.44 10.87
CA GLU A 50 3.11 8.58 12.32
C GLU A 50 2.12 7.62 12.97
N ASP A 51 1.07 7.23 12.26
CA ASP A 51 0.09 6.28 12.77
C ASP A 51 0.58 4.85 12.76
N LEU A 52 1.63 4.56 12.01
CA LEU A 52 2.00 3.18 11.72
C LEU A 52 2.54 2.48 12.95
N THR A 53 2.05 1.28 13.21
CA THR A 53 2.49 0.45 14.33
C THR A 53 2.84 -0.93 13.84
N VAL A 54 3.44 -1.73 14.71
CA VAL A 54 3.79 -3.11 14.36
C VAL A 54 2.54 -3.90 13.99
N GLU A 55 1.43 -3.66 14.69
CA GLU A 55 0.18 -4.38 14.37
C GLU A 55 -0.28 -4.12 12.95
N HIS A 56 -0.04 -2.92 12.44
CA HIS A 56 -0.44 -2.61 11.08
C HIS A 56 0.35 -3.38 10.04
N LEU A 57 1.53 -3.90 10.41
CA LEU A 57 2.37 -4.64 9.48
C LEU A 57 1.96 -6.10 9.36
N ILE A 58 1.20 -6.61 10.31
CA ILE A 58 0.83 -8.03 10.30
C ILE A 58 0.15 -8.44 9.00
N PRO A 59 -0.87 -7.72 8.50
CA PRO A 59 -1.49 -8.14 7.26
C PRO A 59 -0.55 -8.09 6.06
N LEU A 60 0.46 -7.19 6.08
CA LEU A 60 1.44 -7.16 5.00
C LEU A 60 2.24 -8.46 5.00
N PHE A 61 2.69 -8.88 6.17
CA PHE A 61 3.51 -10.09 6.27
C PHE A 61 2.71 -11.33 5.95
N GLU A 62 1.42 -11.33 6.27
CA GLU A 62 0.56 -12.46 5.95
C GLU A 62 0.42 -12.66 4.45
N LEU A 63 0.52 -11.59 3.67
CA LEU A 63 0.46 -11.71 2.22
C LEU A 63 1.78 -12.19 1.62
N ALA A 64 2.82 -12.25 2.43
CA ALA A 64 4.12 -12.82 2.07
C ALA A 64 4.69 -12.24 0.77
N PRO A 65 4.79 -10.90 0.64
CA PRO A 65 5.39 -10.33 -0.56
C PRO A 65 6.90 -10.44 -0.50
N GLU A 66 7.56 -10.35 -1.65
CA GLU A 66 9.01 -10.23 -1.63
C GLU A 66 9.43 -8.78 -1.45
N ILE A 67 8.57 -7.83 -1.82
CA ILE A 67 8.87 -6.41 -1.65
C ILE A 67 7.59 -5.65 -1.35
N VAL A 68 7.68 -4.69 -0.42
CA VAL A 68 6.59 -3.79 -0.11
C VAL A 68 7.00 -2.39 -0.56
N VAL A 69 6.14 -1.76 -1.35
CA VAL A 69 6.30 -0.35 -1.69
C VAL A 69 5.34 0.41 -0.80
N LEU A 70 5.89 1.18 0.13
CA LEU A 70 5.09 1.93 1.09
C LEU A 70 4.96 3.37 0.62
N ALA A 71 3.73 3.76 0.30
CA ALA A 71 3.45 5.14 -0.09
C ALA A 71 3.23 5.93 1.17
N SER A 72 4.16 6.83 1.47
CA SER A 72 4.17 7.53 2.74
C SER A 72 3.31 8.79 2.75
N GLY A 73 2.67 9.11 1.63
CA GLY A 73 1.84 10.29 1.53
C GLY A 73 2.36 11.22 0.45
N PRO A 74 2.00 12.50 0.50
CA PRO A 74 2.44 13.43 -0.53
C PRO A 74 3.94 13.70 -0.48
N ARG A 75 4.60 13.32 0.61
CA ARG A 75 6.04 13.46 0.72
C ARG A 75 6.66 12.16 1.17
N GLN A 76 7.92 11.95 0.82
CA GLN A 76 8.64 10.80 1.32
C GLN A 76 8.92 10.99 2.80
N LYS A 77 8.52 10.02 3.60
CA LYS A 77 8.70 10.09 5.03
C LYS A 77 8.90 8.67 5.54
N PHE A 78 10.01 8.42 6.22
CA PHE A 78 10.36 7.06 6.61
C PHE A 78 9.71 6.67 7.92
N PRO A 79 9.29 5.41 8.07
CA PRO A 79 8.81 4.92 9.36
C PRO A 79 9.98 4.77 10.33
N ARG A 80 9.65 4.62 11.60
CA ARG A 80 10.64 4.45 12.65
C ARG A 80 11.53 3.25 12.34
N ALA A 81 12.76 3.31 12.85
CA ALA A 81 13.71 2.23 12.62
C ALA A 81 13.18 0.89 13.10
N ALA A 82 12.43 0.86 14.20
CA ALA A 82 11.89 -0.39 14.72
C ALA A 82 10.95 -1.05 13.72
N LEU A 83 10.15 -0.26 12.98
CA LEU A 83 9.27 -0.82 11.98
C LEU A 83 10.04 -1.30 10.77
N ARG A 84 11.05 -0.54 10.35
CA ARG A 84 11.88 -0.97 9.21
C ARG A 84 12.60 -2.27 9.54
N ALA A 85 13.01 -2.45 10.79
CA ALA A 85 13.69 -3.66 11.20
C ALA A 85 12.81 -4.89 11.07
N GLU A 86 11.49 -4.73 11.21
CA GLU A 86 10.58 -5.87 11.04
C GLU A 86 10.65 -6.45 9.63
N PHE A 87 10.81 -5.58 8.64
CA PHE A 87 10.95 -6.03 7.26
C PHE A 87 12.29 -6.73 7.05
N ALA A 88 13.35 -6.14 7.59
CA ALA A 88 14.68 -6.72 7.44
C ALA A 88 14.75 -8.11 8.08
N THR A 89 14.15 -8.27 9.25
CA THR A 89 14.13 -9.55 9.93
C THR A 89 13.47 -10.62 9.07
N ARG A 90 12.44 -10.25 8.34
CA ARG A 90 11.71 -11.19 7.50
C ARG A 90 12.26 -11.28 6.09
N LYS A 91 13.31 -10.53 5.81
CA LYS A 91 13.93 -10.49 4.48
C LYS A 91 12.95 -10.06 3.40
N ILE A 92 12.10 -9.09 3.74
CA ILE A 92 11.17 -8.49 2.79
C ILE A 92 11.73 -7.12 2.44
N GLY A 93 11.85 -6.83 1.14
CA GLY A 93 12.32 -5.54 0.70
C GLY A 93 11.31 -4.47 1.06
N LEU A 94 11.79 -3.29 1.44
CA LEU A 94 10.92 -2.16 1.75
C LEU A 94 11.41 -0.95 1.01
N GLU A 95 10.55 -0.39 0.18
CA GLU A 95 10.82 0.86 -0.53
C GLU A 95 9.82 1.89 -0.08
N VAL A 96 10.29 3.00 0.48
CA VAL A 96 9.41 4.04 0.99
C VAL A 96 9.46 5.23 0.05
N MET A 97 8.31 5.66 -0.45
CA MET A 97 8.23 6.70 -1.47
C MET A 97 7.02 7.58 -1.26
N GLU A 98 7.05 8.79 -1.83
CA GLU A 98 5.83 9.58 -1.90
C GLU A 98 4.83 8.87 -2.81
N ILE A 99 3.55 9.24 -2.72
CA ILE A 99 2.49 8.44 -3.33
C ILE A 99 2.64 8.27 -4.84
N GLY A 100 3.06 9.31 -5.56
CA GLY A 100 3.19 9.20 -7.02
C GLY A 100 4.27 8.22 -7.41
N ALA A 101 5.44 8.34 -6.78
CA ALA A 101 6.54 7.42 -7.08
C ALA A 101 6.18 6.00 -6.68
N ALA A 102 5.48 5.84 -5.56
CA ALA A 102 5.08 4.53 -5.08
C ALA A 102 4.15 3.85 -6.09
N CYS A 103 3.18 4.58 -6.61
CA CYS A 103 2.23 4.01 -7.57
C CYS A 103 2.93 3.61 -8.86
N ARG A 104 3.85 4.44 -9.35
CA ARG A 104 4.57 4.12 -10.57
C ARG A 104 5.50 2.93 -10.37
N THR A 105 6.20 2.89 -9.24
CA THR A 105 7.09 1.78 -8.94
C THR A 105 6.33 0.48 -8.80
N TYR A 106 5.20 0.52 -8.10
CA TYR A 106 4.36 -0.65 -7.94
C TYR A 106 3.96 -1.21 -9.31
N ASN A 107 3.48 -0.34 -10.21
CA ASN A 107 3.04 -0.79 -11.52
C ASN A 107 4.18 -1.42 -12.31
N VAL A 108 5.38 -0.87 -12.23
CA VAL A 108 6.53 -1.42 -12.93
C VAL A 108 6.85 -2.82 -12.38
N LEU A 109 6.84 -2.97 -11.06
CA LEU A 109 7.19 -4.25 -10.45
C LEU A 109 6.15 -5.32 -10.75
N VAL A 110 4.86 -4.95 -10.78
CA VAL A 110 3.83 -5.89 -11.18
C VAL A 110 4.07 -6.33 -12.62
N GLY A 111 4.41 -5.38 -13.50
CA GLY A 111 4.67 -5.71 -14.90
C GLY A 111 5.88 -6.60 -15.07
N GLU A 112 6.81 -6.58 -14.11
CA GLU A 112 7.96 -7.48 -14.13
C GLU A 112 7.68 -8.79 -13.40
N GLU A 113 6.42 -9.00 -13.03
CA GLU A 113 5.99 -10.23 -12.36
C GLU A 113 6.65 -10.44 -11.01
N ARG A 114 7.02 -9.34 -10.35
CA ARG A 114 7.54 -9.40 -9.00
C ARG A 114 6.39 -9.54 -8.01
N LYS A 115 6.65 -10.19 -6.91
CA LYS A 115 5.63 -10.35 -5.88
C LYS A 115 5.65 -9.12 -5.00
N VAL A 116 4.98 -8.08 -5.44
CA VAL A 116 5.01 -6.76 -4.81
C VAL A 116 3.67 -6.45 -4.16
N LEU A 117 3.75 -5.81 -3.01
CA LEU A 117 2.58 -5.30 -2.31
C LEU A 117 2.74 -3.80 -2.17
N ALA A 118 1.74 -3.05 -2.59
CA ALA A 118 1.72 -1.61 -2.36
C ALA A 118 0.93 -1.35 -1.08
N ALA A 119 1.55 -0.73 -0.10
CA ALA A 119 0.90 -0.31 1.12
C ALA A 119 0.70 1.20 1.01
N ILE A 120 -0.53 1.62 0.80
CA ILE A 120 -0.83 3.00 0.45
C ILE A 120 -1.47 3.70 1.65
N LEU A 121 -0.77 4.71 2.17
CA LEU A 121 -1.30 5.52 3.26
C LEU A 121 -2.06 6.70 2.67
N LEU A 122 -3.32 6.82 3.04
CA LEU A 122 -4.18 7.89 2.58
C LEU A 122 -4.85 8.54 3.78
N PRO A 123 -5.15 9.83 3.70
CA PRO A 123 -5.73 10.52 4.87
C PRO A 123 -7.13 10.05 5.22
N GLY A 124 -7.79 9.38 4.28
CA GLY A 124 -9.11 8.87 4.55
C GLY A 124 -10.18 9.90 4.33
N SER A 125 -11.40 9.50 4.59
CA SER A 125 -12.54 10.35 4.41
C SER A 125 -12.53 11.42 5.48
N VAL A 126 -12.81 12.62 5.02
CA VAL A 126 -12.85 13.67 5.92
C VAL A 126 -14.06 13.70 6.74
N LYS A 127 -14.91 13.23 6.43
CA LYS A 127 -15.95 13.31 7.16
C LYS A 127 -15.76 13.08 8.33
N GLY A 128 -15.26 12.66 8.32
CA GLY A 128 -15.18 12.59 9.39
C GLY A 128 -14.78 13.73 9.98
N SER A 129 -14.55 14.33 9.67
CA SER A 129 -14.20 15.29 10.26
C SER A 129 -15.07 16.21 10.35
N GLU A 130 -15.66 15.94 10.26
CA GLU A 130 -16.55 16.60 10.25
C GLU A 130 -16.73 16.76 11.07
#